data_7d77a7f325632b9434c4017423f4671e
#
_entry.id   7d77a7f325632b9434c4017423f4671e
#
_cell.length_a   1.000
_cell.length_b   1.000
_cell.length_c   1.000
_cell.angle_alpha   90.00
_cell.angle_beta   90.00
_cell.angle_gamma   90.00
#
_symmetry.space_group_name_H-M   'P 1'
#
loop_
_entity.id
_entity.type
_entity.pdbx_description
1 polymer ?
#
loop_
_entity_poly.entity_id
_entity_poly.type
_entity_poly.pdbx_seq_one_letter_code
_entity_poly.pdbx_strand_id
1 'polypeptide(L)'
;MQVDSNQIQNILTLRYDPSQNSLLSPITWNNFTPKINNYSLDHIEKIIKNYILKKFKNSNVKRISLALSGGVDSTLVLAFLKKTLPDLEIDAISIKFANSVDETKTAEKIAEHFGVNHHVLFLDNYLKELPKAISITKLPFWDLHWYYVAKKSKIFSNYLAAGDGGDEVFGGYTFRYAKFLSLINSKSSVLEKTQAYLKCHERDSVRDQESIFGKKISFNWNFIYEQISSNFNNNLSSLDQIFLADYNGKLMNNFSPINNKINDYFELTSITPLLSSELISYATTLDPNQKYSNTKNIGKLPLQQLLKKYNLDSLILKEKQGFSVNTLNLWKSHGQKICKNYLSDSRIVEDNWINQDWISKYINQNNLDVSYVNKFFGLLAFEIWYRLFITKEMKSDTILN
;
A
#
# COMPACT_ATOMS: atom_id res chain seq x y z
N MET A 1 -11.07 7.02 22.93
CA MET A 1 -11.06 5.97 21.91
C MET A 1 -11.14 4.64 22.63
N GLN A 2 -11.74 3.60 22.05
CA GLN A 2 -11.86 2.28 22.68
C GLN A 2 -11.11 1.27 21.79
N VAL A 3 -10.52 0.24 22.39
CA VAL A 3 -9.89 -0.86 21.64
C VAL A 3 -10.98 -1.83 21.19
N ASP A 4 -10.98 -2.16 19.90
CA ASP A 4 -11.82 -3.18 19.30
C ASP A 4 -10.98 -4.43 19.03
N SER A 5 -11.35 -5.57 19.63
CA SER A 5 -10.64 -6.84 19.50
C SER A 5 -10.61 -7.35 18.06
N ASN A 6 -11.71 -7.17 17.30
CA ASN A 6 -11.81 -7.59 15.90
C ASN A 6 -10.92 -6.75 15.01
N GLN A 7 -10.92 -5.43 15.24
CA GLN A 7 -10.02 -4.52 14.52
C GLN A 7 -8.56 -4.90 14.74
N ILE A 8 -8.14 -5.17 15.97
CA ILE A 8 -6.76 -5.56 16.28
C ILE A 8 -6.39 -6.91 15.65
N GLN A 9 -7.29 -7.90 15.69
CA GLN A 9 -7.09 -9.17 14.98
C GLN A 9 -6.86 -8.95 13.48
N ASN A 10 -7.72 -8.16 12.84
CA ASN A 10 -7.63 -7.84 11.41
C ASN A 10 -6.30 -7.14 11.09
N ILE A 11 -5.98 -6.07 11.81
CA ILE A 11 -4.76 -5.29 11.55
C ILE A 11 -3.49 -6.13 11.75
N LEU A 12 -3.42 -6.91 12.83
CA LEU A 12 -2.25 -7.75 13.11
C LEU A 12 -2.18 -9.02 12.25
N THR A 13 -3.20 -9.35 11.46
CA THR A 13 -3.23 -10.55 10.61
C THR A 13 -3.27 -10.21 9.12
N LEU A 14 -4.11 -9.26 8.71
CA LEU A 14 -4.32 -8.86 7.32
C LEU A 14 -3.52 -7.60 6.95
N ARG A 15 -3.05 -6.82 7.94
CA ARG A 15 -2.50 -5.47 7.80
C ARG A 15 -3.51 -4.47 7.23
N TYR A 16 -4.78 -4.73 7.40
CA TYR A 16 -5.89 -3.80 7.18
C TYR A 16 -7.07 -4.18 8.04
N ASP A 17 -8.03 -3.26 8.14
CA ASP A 17 -9.28 -3.51 8.84
C ASP A 17 -10.46 -3.26 7.88
N PRO A 18 -11.24 -4.30 7.54
CA PRO A 18 -12.38 -4.18 6.62
C PRO A 18 -13.48 -3.22 7.09
N SER A 19 -13.49 -2.86 8.37
CA SER A 19 -14.46 -1.90 8.92
C SER A 19 -14.10 -0.43 8.69
N GLN A 20 -12.92 -0.14 8.10
CA GLN A 20 -12.49 1.23 7.85
C GLN A 20 -13.31 1.89 6.73
N ASN A 21 -13.68 3.15 6.94
CA ASN A 21 -14.28 3.96 5.90
C ASN A 21 -13.23 4.36 4.85
N SER A 22 -13.51 4.07 3.60
CA SER A 22 -12.69 4.45 2.45
C SER A 22 -13.43 5.46 1.59
N LEU A 23 -12.67 6.36 0.92
CA LEU A 23 -13.21 7.21 -0.14
C LEU A 23 -13.43 6.44 -1.45
N LEU A 24 -12.79 5.27 -1.59
CA LEU A 24 -13.03 4.38 -2.71
C LEU A 24 -14.32 3.59 -2.48
N SER A 25 -15.16 3.51 -3.49
CA SER A 25 -16.32 2.64 -3.45
C SER A 25 -15.90 1.17 -3.57
N PRO A 26 -16.47 0.26 -2.77
CA PRO A 26 -16.22 -1.16 -2.94
C PRO A 26 -16.69 -1.62 -4.32
N ILE A 27 -15.96 -2.55 -4.91
CA ILE A 27 -16.36 -3.24 -6.13
C ILE A 27 -16.86 -4.64 -5.80
N THR A 28 -17.74 -5.14 -6.65
CA THR A 28 -18.31 -6.48 -6.54
C THR A 28 -17.99 -7.28 -7.79
N TRP A 29 -18.27 -8.58 -7.79
CA TRP A 29 -18.12 -9.43 -8.97
C TRP A 29 -18.92 -8.91 -10.18
N ASN A 30 -20.05 -8.21 -9.97
CA ASN A 30 -20.85 -7.59 -11.05
C ASN A 30 -20.07 -6.54 -11.85
N ASN A 31 -19.10 -5.86 -11.22
CA ASN A 31 -18.29 -4.86 -11.90
C ASN A 31 -17.34 -5.48 -12.96
N PHE A 32 -17.15 -6.80 -12.92
CA PHE A 32 -16.30 -7.52 -13.85
C PHE A 32 -17.04 -8.05 -15.09
N THR A 33 -18.30 -7.72 -15.24
CA THR A 33 -19.13 -8.16 -16.36
C THR A 33 -19.88 -6.96 -16.98
N PRO A 34 -20.08 -6.93 -18.31
CA PRO A 34 -19.56 -7.87 -19.32
C PRO A 34 -18.06 -7.71 -19.55
N LYS A 35 -17.39 -8.74 -20.04
CA LYS A 35 -15.97 -8.66 -20.41
C LYS A 35 -15.75 -7.98 -21.76
N ILE A 36 -14.70 -7.17 -21.81
CA ILE A 36 -14.20 -6.53 -23.03
C ILE A 36 -13.00 -7.35 -23.54
N ASN A 37 -13.12 -7.91 -24.74
CA ASN A 37 -12.07 -8.76 -25.32
C ASN A 37 -10.89 -7.99 -25.89
N ASN A 38 -11.08 -6.75 -26.30
CA ASN A 38 -10.03 -5.90 -26.84
C ASN A 38 -10.07 -4.55 -26.16
N TYR A 39 -9.02 -4.21 -25.38
CA TYR A 39 -8.91 -2.88 -24.80
C TYR A 39 -8.30 -1.86 -25.77
N SER A 40 -8.64 -0.60 -25.56
CA SER A 40 -8.09 0.52 -26.31
C SER A 40 -7.14 1.33 -25.45
N LEU A 41 -5.88 1.44 -25.86
CA LEU A 41 -4.91 2.32 -25.21
C LEU A 41 -5.35 3.78 -25.27
N ASP A 42 -5.94 4.20 -26.39
CA ASP A 42 -6.42 5.57 -26.58
C ASP A 42 -7.59 5.88 -25.64
N HIS A 43 -8.43 4.87 -25.34
CA HIS A 43 -9.49 5.03 -24.36
C HIS A 43 -8.97 5.20 -22.93
N ILE A 44 -8.00 4.38 -22.52
CA ILE A 44 -7.32 4.52 -21.21
C ILE A 44 -6.67 5.90 -21.11
N GLU A 45 -5.92 6.31 -22.15
CA GLU A 45 -5.31 7.63 -22.22
C GLU A 45 -6.33 8.76 -22.08
N LYS A 46 -7.47 8.67 -22.79
CA LYS A 46 -8.56 9.65 -22.74
C LYS A 46 -9.14 9.76 -21.33
N ILE A 47 -9.39 8.64 -20.66
CA ILE A 47 -9.90 8.63 -19.27
C ILE A 47 -8.94 9.36 -18.33
N ILE A 48 -7.63 9.01 -18.40
CA ILE A 48 -6.61 9.63 -17.53
C ILE A 48 -6.52 11.15 -17.80
N LYS A 49 -6.47 11.57 -19.06
CA LYS A 49 -6.43 12.98 -19.44
C LYS A 49 -7.67 13.74 -18.97
N ASN A 50 -8.85 13.17 -19.17
CA ASN A 50 -10.11 13.79 -18.74
C ASN A 50 -10.14 13.98 -17.22
N TYR A 51 -9.66 12.98 -16.46
CA TYR A 51 -9.54 13.10 -15.02
C TYR A 51 -8.63 14.28 -14.63
N ILE A 52 -7.45 14.40 -15.24
CA ILE A 52 -6.51 15.50 -14.98
C ILE A 52 -7.16 16.83 -15.33
N LEU A 53 -7.73 16.98 -16.53
CA LEU A 53 -8.40 18.21 -16.96
C LEU A 53 -9.53 18.61 -16.02
N LYS A 54 -10.35 17.64 -15.57
CA LYS A 54 -11.45 17.88 -14.63
C LYS A 54 -10.94 18.37 -13.28
N LYS A 55 -9.84 17.82 -12.78
CA LYS A 55 -9.24 18.23 -11.49
C LYS A 55 -8.71 19.66 -11.50
N PHE A 56 -8.24 20.14 -12.66
CA PHE A 56 -7.66 21.47 -12.80
C PHE A 56 -8.57 22.49 -13.49
N LYS A 57 -9.79 22.12 -13.93
CA LYS A 57 -10.67 22.94 -14.77
C LYS A 57 -10.92 24.37 -14.27
N ASN A 58 -11.00 24.56 -12.96
CA ASN A 58 -11.32 25.87 -12.35
C ASN A 58 -10.21 26.30 -11.36
N SER A 59 -8.99 25.80 -11.57
CA SER A 59 -7.89 26.09 -10.68
C SER A 59 -6.81 26.91 -11.39
N ASN A 60 -6.24 27.90 -10.69
CA ASN A 60 -5.06 28.63 -11.13
C ASN A 60 -3.78 27.95 -10.64
N VAL A 61 -3.80 26.62 -10.50
CA VAL A 61 -2.66 25.86 -9.99
C VAL A 61 -1.56 25.83 -11.03
N LYS A 62 -0.40 26.37 -10.67
CA LYS A 62 0.81 26.40 -11.50
C LYS A 62 1.84 25.38 -11.07
N ARG A 63 1.71 24.84 -9.84
CA ARG A 63 2.72 23.95 -9.24
C ARG A 63 2.07 22.83 -8.43
N ILE A 64 2.57 21.61 -8.60
CA ILE A 64 2.14 20.44 -7.84
C ILE A 64 3.34 19.60 -7.39
N SER A 65 3.13 18.75 -6.40
CA SER A 65 4.08 17.69 -6.07
C SER A 65 3.63 16.36 -6.67
N LEU A 66 4.60 15.47 -6.94
CA LEU A 66 4.36 14.11 -7.42
C LEU A 66 5.23 13.12 -6.65
N ALA A 67 4.65 12.05 -6.12
CA ALA A 67 5.39 10.92 -5.60
C ALA A 67 5.97 10.10 -6.77
N LEU A 68 7.30 10.11 -6.94
CA LEU A 68 8.00 9.46 -8.05
C LEU A 68 8.88 8.33 -7.55
N SER A 69 8.55 7.09 -7.92
CA SER A 69 9.29 5.88 -7.51
C SER A 69 10.20 5.29 -8.59
N GLY A 70 10.18 5.84 -9.80
CA GLY A 70 10.86 5.23 -10.95
C GLY A 70 10.15 4.00 -11.55
N GLY A 71 8.97 3.65 -11.05
CA GLY A 71 8.12 2.57 -11.56
C GLY A 71 7.13 3.02 -12.64
N VAL A 72 6.42 2.04 -13.21
CA VAL A 72 5.43 2.23 -14.29
C VAL A 72 4.40 3.31 -13.96
N ASP A 73 3.76 3.21 -12.80
CA ASP A 73 2.58 4.01 -12.46
C ASP A 73 2.92 5.49 -12.28
N SER A 74 3.92 5.78 -11.44
CA SER A 74 4.35 7.16 -11.16
C SER A 74 4.91 7.84 -12.41
N THR A 75 5.64 7.09 -13.25
CA THR A 75 6.17 7.60 -14.52
C THR A 75 5.06 7.94 -15.50
N LEU A 76 4.04 7.09 -15.63
CA LEU A 76 2.87 7.38 -16.47
C LEU A 76 2.09 8.59 -15.97
N VAL A 77 1.87 8.71 -14.65
CA VAL A 77 1.18 9.88 -14.08
C VAL A 77 1.95 11.16 -14.40
N LEU A 78 3.29 11.15 -14.26
CA LEU A 78 4.12 12.29 -14.66
C LEU A 78 3.99 12.62 -16.16
N ALA A 79 4.07 11.61 -17.02
CA ALA A 79 3.93 11.77 -18.45
C ALA A 79 2.58 12.39 -18.85
N PHE A 80 1.51 11.90 -18.26
CA PHE A 80 0.16 12.42 -18.53
C PHE A 80 -0.05 13.84 -17.97
N LEU A 81 0.50 14.16 -16.81
CA LEU A 81 0.47 15.52 -16.26
C LEU A 81 1.18 16.49 -17.21
N LYS A 82 2.40 16.20 -17.61
CA LYS A 82 3.18 17.06 -18.54
C LYS A 82 2.55 17.15 -19.92
N LYS A 83 1.96 16.06 -20.44
CA LYS A 83 1.27 16.08 -21.73
C LYS A 83 -0.03 16.86 -21.72
N THR A 84 -0.76 16.81 -20.61
CA THR A 84 -2.09 17.45 -20.46
C THR A 84 -1.98 18.91 -20.04
N LEU A 85 -0.97 19.23 -19.25
CA LEU A 85 -0.71 20.55 -18.65
C LEU A 85 0.80 20.87 -18.80
N PRO A 86 1.28 21.24 -20.01
CA PRO A 86 2.71 21.40 -20.30
C PRO A 86 3.39 22.44 -19.42
N ASP A 87 2.71 23.51 -19.05
CA ASP A 87 3.25 24.62 -18.27
C ASP A 87 3.20 24.36 -16.75
N LEU A 88 2.68 23.20 -16.32
CA LEU A 88 2.60 22.84 -14.91
C LEU A 88 4.01 22.55 -14.35
N GLU A 89 4.39 23.31 -13.33
CA GLU A 89 5.60 23.01 -12.55
C GLU A 89 5.35 21.79 -11.66
N ILE A 90 6.29 20.84 -11.66
CA ILE A 90 6.17 19.61 -10.88
C ILE A 90 7.42 19.41 -10.02
N ASP A 91 7.19 19.22 -8.71
CA ASP A 91 8.20 18.78 -7.75
C ASP A 91 8.05 17.27 -7.51
N ALA A 92 8.90 16.49 -8.16
CA ALA A 92 8.95 15.06 -8.00
C ALA A 92 9.66 14.71 -6.68
N ILE A 93 9.01 13.92 -5.84
CA ILE A 93 9.51 13.52 -4.51
C ILE A 93 9.77 12.03 -4.52
N SER A 94 11.01 11.64 -4.20
CA SER A 94 11.43 10.24 -4.03
C SER A 94 11.95 10.01 -2.62
N ILE A 95 11.79 8.79 -2.11
CA ILE A 95 12.35 8.39 -0.81
C ILE A 95 13.54 7.46 -1.04
N LYS A 96 14.63 7.76 -0.35
CA LYS A 96 15.77 6.86 -0.18
C LYS A 96 15.79 6.37 1.26
N PHE A 97 15.48 5.09 1.44
CA PHE A 97 15.59 4.45 2.75
C PHE A 97 17.04 3.98 2.96
N ALA A 98 17.58 4.22 4.17
CA ALA A 98 18.87 3.67 4.54
C ALA A 98 18.90 2.14 4.39
N ASN A 99 20.00 1.62 3.89
CA ASN A 99 20.21 0.18 3.73
C ASN A 99 19.16 -0.55 2.85
N SER A 100 18.49 0.18 1.97
CA SER A 100 17.55 -0.37 0.96
C SER A 100 18.10 -0.15 -0.44
N VAL A 101 17.51 -0.81 -1.43
CA VAL A 101 17.85 -0.56 -2.84
C VAL A 101 17.51 0.89 -3.20
N ASP A 102 18.43 1.55 -3.88
CA ASP A 102 18.29 2.95 -4.25
C ASP A 102 17.56 3.12 -5.60
N GLU A 103 16.26 3.35 -5.56
CA GLU A 103 15.45 3.63 -6.73
C GLU A 103 15.51 5.10 -7.16
N THR A 104 16.09 5.99 -6.35
CA THR A 104 16.06 7.45 -6.62
C THR A 104 16.87 7.83 -7.83
N LYS A 105 17.90 7.06 -8.21
CA LYS A 105 18.66 7.26 -9.45
C LYS A 105 17.81 7.08 -10.72
N THR A 106 16.86 6.14 -10.69
CA THR A 106 15.93 5.98 -11.81
C THR A 106 14.90 7.08 -11.83
N ALA A 107 14.38 7.47 -10.67
CA ALA A 107 13.48 8.62 -10.55
C ALA A 107 14.14 9.93 -11.01
N GLU A 108 15.42 10.13 -10.72
CA GLU A 108 16.23 11.27 -11.18
C GLU A 108 16.27 11.35 -12.71
N LYS A 109 16.64 10.24 -13.40
CA LYS A 109 16.64 10.19 -14.87
C LYS A 109 15.27 10.47 -15.48
N ILE A 110 14.20 9.99 -14.85
CA ILE A 110 12.83 10.28 -15.30
C ILE A 110 12.52 11.75 -15.10
N ALA A 111 12.86 12.33 -13.95
CA ALA A 111 12.65 13.75 -13.68
C ALA A 111 13.42 14.64 -14.66
N GLU A 112 14.68 14.33 -14.96
CA GLU A 112 15.49 15.00 -15.97
C GLU A 112 14.85 14.93 -17.36
N HIS A 113 14.37 13.73 -17.77
CA HIS A 113 13.71 13.54 -19.06
C HIS A 113 12.48 14.44 -19.24
N PHE A 114 11.72 14.67 -18.17
CA PHE A 114 10.52 15.53 -18.19
C PHE A 114 10.81 17.00 -17.83
N GLY A 115 12.04 17.35 -17.48
CA GLY A 115 12.41 18.70 -17.05
C GLY A 115 11.67 19.14 -15.79
N VAL A 116 11.54 18.25 -14.80
CA VAL A 116 10.86 18.53 -13.52
C VAL A 116 11.87 18.57 -12.37
N ASN A 117 11.55 19.31 -11.29
CA ASN A 117 12.40 19.34 -10.10
C ASN A 117 12.36 17.99 -9.39
N HIS A 118 13.52 17.47 -8.97
CA HIS A 118 13.61 16.21 -8.23
C HIS A 118 14.13 16.43 -6.81
N HIS A 119 13.39 15.91 -5.84
CA HIS A 119 13.70 16.03 -4.41
C HIS A 119 13.80 14.63 -3.80
N VAL A 120 14.99 14.28 -3.35
CA VAL A 120 15.23 13.02 -2.63
C VAL A 120 15.10 13.26 -1.13
N LEU A 121 14.22 12.51 -0.50
CA LEU A 121 14.07 12.45 0.95
C LEU A 121 14.83 11.25 1.49
N PHE A 122 15.92 11.48 2.20
CA PHE A 122 16.68 10.42 2.86
C PHE A 122 16.09 10.11 4.24
N LEU A 123 15.74 8.86 4.48
CA LEU A 123 15.23 8.35 5.75
C LEU A 123 16.21 7.33 6.34
N ASP A 124 16.98 7.76 7.33
CA ASP A 124 17.88 6.90 8.08
C ASP A 124 17.09 5.96 9.01
N ASN A 125 16.29 6.53 9.89
CA ASN A 125 15.36 5.81 10.75
C ASN A 125 13.92 6.05 10.28
N TYR A 126 13.37 5.11 9.54
CA TYR A 126 11.98 5.18 9.03
C TYR A 126 10.93 5.28 10.15
N LEU A 127 11.20 4.66 11.33
CA LEU A 127 10.27 4.65 12.45
C LEU A 127 10.31 5.94 13.29
N LYS A 128 11.25 6.84 13.01
CA LYS A 128 11.54 8.00 13.84
C LYS A 128 10.31 8.84 14.22
N GLU A 129 9.45 9.15 13.27
CA GLU A 129 8.25 9.97 13.47
C GLU A 129 6.95 9.13 13.48
N LEU A 130 7.04 7.83 13.77
CA LEU A 130 5.89 6.93 13.79
C LEU A 130 4.80 7.39 14.77
N PRO A 131 5.08 7.91 15.98
CA PRO A 131 4.04 8.44 16.87
C PRO A 131 3.24 9.57 16.22
N LYS A 132 3.90 10.47 15.50
CA LYS A 132 3.23 11.56 14.77
C LYS A 132 2.33 11.03 13.66
N ALA A 133 2.83 10.11 12.85
CA ALA A 133 2.07 9.52 11.76
C ALA A 133 0.84 8.74 12.29
N ILE A 134 0.99 7.95 13.36
CA ILE A 134 -0.12 7.25 14.03
C ILE A 134 -1.13 8.24 14.63
N SER A 135 -0.68 9.36 15.20
CA SER A 135 -1.57 10.38 15.76
C SER A 135 -2.49 11.00 14.70
N ILE A 136 -2.02 11.11 13.46
CA ILE A 136 -2.77 11.63 12.31
C ILE A 136 -3.76 10.59 11.79
N THR A 137 -3.27 9.38 11.53
CA THR A 137 -4.10 8.31 10.95
C THR A 137 -5.11 7.75 11.95
N LYS A 138 -4.78 7.80 13.24
CA LYS A 138 -5.50 7.16 14.36
C LYS A 138 -5.64 5.64 14.19
N LEU A 139 -4.72 5.04 13.45
CA LEU A 139 -4.68 3.61 13.15
C LEU A 139 -3.30 3.04 13.53
N PRO A 140 -3.23 1.82 14.11
CA PRO A 140 -1.99 1.21 14.56
C PRO A 140 -1.24 0.53 13.39
N PHE A 141 -0.86 1.29 12.37
CA PHE A 141 -0.02 0.85 11.27
C PHE A 141 1.39 1.42 11.37
N TRP A 142 2.40 0.62 11.07
CA TRP A 142 3.78 1.07 11.07
C TRP A 142 4.26 1.52 9.67
N ASP A 143 3.60 1.05 8.61
CA ASP A 143 3.98 1.31 7.22
C ASP A 143 3.34 2.61 6.72
N LEU A 144 3.86 3.73 7.21
CA LEU A 144 3.31 5.07 7.01
C LEU A 144 4.25 5.97 6.19
N HIS A 145 4.87 5.42 5.12
CA HIS A 145 5.79 6.17 4.26
C HIS A 145 5.14 7.39 3.61
N TRP A 146 3.83 7.35 3.36
CA TRP A 146 3.08 8.45 2.79
C TRP A 146 3.12 9.72 3.65
N TYR A 147 3.25 9.57 4.98
CA TYR A 147 3.46 10.68 5.89
C TYR A 147 4.68 11.56 5.50
N TYR A 148 5.79 10.94 5.17
CA TYR A 148 7.01 11.65 4.79
C TYR A 148 6.89 12.31 3.42
N VAL A 149 6.24 11.65 2.46
CA VAL A 149 5.96 12.21 1.13
C VAL A 149 5.05 13.43 1.25
N ALA A 150 3.94 13.32 1.98
CA ALA A 150 2.98 14.40 2.17
C ALA A 150 3.59 15.59 2.93
N LYS A 151 4.35 15.31 4.01
CA LYS A 151 5.09 16.33 4.76
C LYS A 151 6.05 17.12 3.86
N LYS A 152 6.76 16.44 2.97
CA LYS A 152 7.67 17.09 2.01
C LYS A 152 6.91 17.84 0.92
N SER A 153 5.81 17.26 0.41
CA SER A 153 4.95 17.87 -0.60
C SER A 153 4.40 19.24 -0.17
N LYS A 154 3.94 19.34 1.09
CA LYS A 154 3.36 20.58 1.63
C LYS A 154 4.31 21.79 1.55
N ILE A 155 5.62 21.56 1.47
CA ILE A 155 6.60 22.64 1.30
C ILE A 155 6.48 23.31 -0.07
N PHE A 156 6.05 22.56 -1.10
CA PHE A 156 6.04 23.03 -2.49
C PHE A 156 4.64 23.33 -3.00
N SER A 157 3.64 22.55 -2.59
CA SER A 157 2.29 22.62 -3.15
C SER A 157 1.22 22.09 -2.20
N ASN A 158 -0.01 22.54 -2.41
CA ASN A 158 -1.21 21.94 -1.79
C ASN A 158 -1.80 20.80 -2.66
N TYR A 159 -1.13 20.36 -3.72
CA TYR A 159 -1.55 19.28 -4.59
C TYR A 159 -0.48 18.19 -4.63
N LEU A 160 -0.88 16.95 -4.42
CA LEU A 160 0.01 15.79 -4.45
C LEU A 160 -0.53 14.72 -5.40
N ALA A 161 0.22 14.48 -6.47
CA ALA A 161 -0.08 13.43 -7.43
C ALA A 161 0.62 12.12 -7.06
N ALA A 162 -0.02 10.99 -7.38
CA ALA A 162 0.51 9.65 -7.16
C ALA A 162 0.02 8.64 -8.21
N GLY A 163 0.79 7.56 -8.35
CA GLY A 163 0.46 6.41 -9.19
C GLY A 163 -0.33 5.32 -8.46
N ASP A 164 -1.01 5.66 -7.35
CA ASP A 164 -1.78 4.70 -6.56
C ASP A 164 -2.84 3.99 -7.42
N GLY A 165 -3.05 2.71 -7.17
CA GLY A 165 -4.06 1.88 -7.84
C GLY A 165 -3.58 1.15 -9.09
N GLY A 166 -2.42 1.49 -9.64
CA GLY A 166 -1.91 0.83 -10.84
C GLY A 166 -1.69 -0.68 -10.65
N ASP A 167 -1.28 -1.10 -9.46
CA ASP A 167 -1.08 -2.51 -9.14
C ASP A 167 -2.41 -3.28 -9.01
N GLU A 168 -3.36 -2.75 -8.27
CA GLU A 168 -4.63 -3.40 -7.98
C GLU A 168 -5.55 -3.41 -9.19
N VAL A 169 -5.58 -2.32 -9.93
CA VAL A 169 -6.50 -2.15 -11.07
C VAL A 169 -5.99 -2.88 -12.32
N PHE A 170 -4.66 -2.92 -12.53
CA PHE A 170 -4.03 -3.50 -13.72
C PHE A 170 -3.15 -4.74 -13.47
N GLY A 171 -3.25 -5.35 -12.30
CA GLY A 171 -2.61 -6.63 -12.05
C GLY A 171 -1.09 -6.56 -11.88
N GLY A 172 -0.59 -5.68 -11.01
CA GLY A 172 0.84 -5.46 -10.81
C GLY A 172 1.53 -6.39 -9.80
N TYR A 173 0.79 -7.13 -8.99
CA TYR A 173 1.36 -8.04 -7.98
C TYR A 173 1.66 -9.44 -8.55
N THR A 174 2.47 -9.49 -9.59
CA THR A 174 2.72 -10.69 -10.41
C THR A 174 3.14 -11.91 -9.58
N PHE A 175 4.00 -11.73 -8.57
CA PHE A 175 4.44 -12.80 -7.67
C PHE A 175 3.29 -13.41 -6.86
N ARG A 176 2.28 -12.60 -6.47
CA ARG A 176 1.09 -13.10 -5.77
C ARG A 176 0.21 -13.93 -6.70
N TYR A 177 0.00 -13.44 -7.92
CA TYR A 177 -0.87 -14.11 -8.88
C TYR A 177 -0.28 -15.45 -9.30
N ALA A 178 1.01 -15.49 -9.61
CA ALA A 178 1.71 -16.74 -9.91
C ALA A 178 1.58 -17.75 -8.75
N LYS A 179 1.82 -17.30 -7.52
CA LYS A 179 1.71 -18.13 -6.32
C LYS A 179 0.25 -18.57 -6.09
N PHE A 180 -0.72 -17.67 -6.18
CA PHE A 180 -2.13 -18.00 -6.00
C PHE A 180 -2.59 -19.08 -6.97
N LEU A 181 -2.31 -18.89 -8.26
CA LEU A 181 -2.66 -19.85 -9.31
C LEU A 181 -1.96 -21.20 -9.16
N SER A 182 -0.77 -21.25 -8.55
CA SER A 182 -0.08 -22.51 -8.24
C SER A 182 -0.68 -23.28 -7.05
N LEU A 183 -1.41 -22.60 -6.17
CA LEU A 183 -1.99 -23.16 -4.94
C LEU A 183 -3.43 -23.64 -5.14
N ILE A 184 -4.09 -23.27 -6.24
CA ILE A 184 -5.50 -23.59 -6.49
C ILE A 184 -5.69 -24.30 -7.84
N ASN A 185 -6.84 -24.92 -8.00
CA ASN A 185 -7.31 -25.49 -9.27
C ASN A 185 -8.79 -25.18 -9.49
N SER A 186 -9.37 -25.67 -10.59
CA SER A 186 -10.77 -25.42 -10.97
C SER A 186 -11.81 -25.96 -9.97
N LYS A 187 -11.42 -26.92 -9.11
CA LYS A 187 -12.29 -27.53 -8.10
C LYS A 187 -12.10 -26.95 -6.70
N SER A 188 -11.14 -26.04 -6.52
CA SER A 188 -10.84 -25.44 -5.22
C SER A 188 -12.07 -24.70 -4.66
N SER A 189 -12.42 -25.04 -3.43
CA SER A 189 -13.51 -24.42 -2.67
C SER A 189 -13.20 -22.96 -2.35
N VAL A 190 -14.22 -22.21 -1.92
CA VAL A 190 -14.07 -20.83 -1.44
C VAL A 190 -13.06 -20.75 -0.31
N LEU A 191 -13.09 -21.67 0.64
CA LEU A 191 -12.15 -21.72 1.76
C LEU A 191 -10.70 -21.94 1.29
N GLU A 192 -10.47 -22.90 0.38
CA GLU A 192 -9.13 -23.16 -0.17
C GLU A 192 -8.58 -21.95 -0.92
N LYS A 193 -9.40 -21.26 -1.71
CA LYS A 193 -9.02 -20.02 -2.39
C LYS A 193 -8.70 -18.90 -1.39
N THR A 194 -9.50 -18.75 -0.35
CA THR A 194 -9.28 -17.79 0.74
C THR A 194 -7.95 -18.04 1.45
N GLN A 195 -7.67 -19.29 1.80
CA GLN A 195 -6.41 -19.70 2.41
C GLN A 195 -5.21 -19.52 1.46
N ALA A 196 -5.38 -19.83 0.17
CA ALA A 196 -4.35 -19.60 -0.84
C ALA A 196 -4.03 -18.10 -0.98
N TYR A 197 -5.03 -17.23 -0.97
CA TYR A 197 -4.84 -15.79 -0.99
C TYR A 197 -4.02 -15.29 0.21
N LEU A 198 -4.36 -15.74 1.42
CA LEU A 198 -3.58 -15.39 2.61
C LEU A 198 -2.13 -15.90 2.54
N LYS A 199 -1.92 -17.11 2.02
CA LYS A 199 -0.57 -17.65 1.78
C LYS A 199 0.24 -16.83 0.77
N CYS A 200 -0.39 -16.03 -0.10
CA CYS A 200 0.31 -15.11 -0.99
C CYS A 200 0.78 -13.85 -0.27
N HIS A 201 0.28 -13.58 0.93
CA HIS A 201 0.66 -12.45 1.79
C HIS A 201 1.60 -12.92 2.92
N GLU A 202 2.67 -13.64 2.58
CA GLU A 202 3.60 -14.31 3.51
C GLU A 202 4.17 -13.41 4.62
N ARG A 203 4.17 -12.09 4.41
CA ARG A 203 4.72 -11.12 5.36
C ARG A 203 3.71 -10.64 6.39
N ASP A 204 2.43 -11.01 6.25
CA ASP A 204 1.36 -10.40 7.04
C ASP A 204 1.02 -11.21 8.29
N SER A 205 1.26 -12.52 8.27
CA SER A 205 1.06 -13.41 9.42
C SER A 205 2.29 -14.28 9.70
N VAL A 206 2.38 -14.81 10.91
CA VAL A 206 3.44 -15.73 11.35
C VAL A 206 2.87 -17.12 11.60
N ARG A 207 3.72 -18.14 11.67
CA ARG A 207 3.30 -19.54 11.82
C ARG A 207 2.51 -19.79 13.11
N ASP A 208 2.89 -19.10 14.18
CA ASP A 208 2.28 -19.16 15.51
C ASP A 208 1.43 -17.91 15.79
N GLN A 209 0.67 -17.45 14.78
CA GLN A 209 -0.16 -16.24 14.85
C GLN A 209 -1.09 -16.20 16.06
N GLU A 210 -1.68 -17.34 16.42
CA GLU A 210 -2.60 -17.46 17.55
C GLU A 210 -1.92 -17.13 18.89
N SER A 211 -0.64 -17.46 19.03
CA SER A 211 0.14 -17.26 20.24
C SER A 211 0.49 -15.79 20.52
N ILE A 212 0.27 -14.89 19.55
CA ILE A 212 0.55 -13.45 19.70
C ILE A 212 -0.43 -12.81 20.67
N PHE A 213 -1.69 -13.24 20.61
CA PHE A 213 -2.80 -12.59 21.28
C PHE A 213 -2.88 -12.96 22.75
N GLY A 214 -3.19 -11.97 23.58
CA GLY A 214 -3.46 -12.11 25.00
C GLY A 214 -4.91 -12.53 25.29
N LYS A 215 -5.26 -12.61 26.56
CA LYS A 215 -6.56 -13.14 27.01
C LYS A 215 -7.78 -12.31 26.56
N LYS A 216 -7.60 -11.06 26.16
CA LYS A 216 -8.69 -10.20 25.66
C LYS A 216 -9.06 -10.50 24.21
N ILE A 217 -8.27 -11.27 23.47
CA ILE A 217 -8.52 -11.63 22.08
C ILE A 217 -8.58 -13.15 21.95
N SER A 218 -9.76 -13.68 21.67
CA SER A 218 -9.92 -15.07 21.25
C SER A 218 -9.69 -15.17 19.75
N PHE A 219 -8.42 -15.33 19.35
CA PHE A 219 -8.06 -15.40 17.94
C PHE A 219 -8.66 -16.63 17.26
N ASN A 220 -9.20 -16.43 16.07
CA ASN A 220 -9.77 -17.52 15.27
C ASN A 220 -9.54 -17.27 13.76
N TRP A 221 -8.90 -18.21 13.08
CA TRP A 221 -8.67 -18.14 11.65
C TRP A 221 -9.98 -18.09 10.84
N ASN A 222 -11.07 -18.73 11.29
CA ASN A 222 -12.35 -18.65 10.60
C ASN A 222 -12.88 -17.21 10.55
N PHE A 223 -12.76 -16.47 11.65
CA PHE A 223 -13.09 -15.04 11.65
C PHE A 223 -12.31 -14.27 10.57
N ILE A 224 -11.00 -14.54 10.44
CA ILE A 224 -10.15 -13.90 9.41
C ILE A 224 -10.59 -14.32 7.99
N TYR A 225 -10.91 -15.61 7.79
CA TYR A 225 -11.36 -16.09 6.49
C TYR A 225 -12.69 -15.45 6.07
N GLU A 226 -13.62 -15.27 6.98
CA GLU A 226 -14.92 -14.63 6.75
C GLU A 226 -14.77 -13.21 6.21
N GLN A 227 -13.76 -12.45 6.68
CA GLN A 227 -13.51 -11.07 6.23
C GLN A 227 -13.21 -10.96 4.72
N ILE A 228 -12.70 -12.00 4.11
CA ILE A 228 -12.20 -11.96 2.72
C ILE A 228 -12.87 -12.97 1.79
N SER A 229 -13.56 -13.97 2.32
CA SER A 229 -14.14 -15.10 1.55
C SER A 229 -15.16 -14.66 0.49
N SER A 230 -15.86 -13.56 0.71
CA SER A 230 -16.84 -12.99 -0.25
C SER A 230 -16.20 -12.67 -1.61
N ASN A 231 -14.91 -12.32 -1.64
CA ASN A 231 -14.18 -12.05 -2.87
C ASN A 231 -13.98 -13.31 -3.73
N PHE A 232 -14.08 -14.49 -3.13
CA PHE A 232 -13.90 -15.80 -3.78
C PHE A 232 -15.21 -16.58 -3.97
N ASN A 233 -16.30 -16.14 -3.34
CA ASN A 233 -17.62 -16.76 -3.46
C ASN A 233 -18.43 -16.14 -4.63
N ASN A 234 -17.94 -16.36 -5.83
CA ASN A 234 -18.55 -15.88 -7.08
C ASN A 234 -18.04 -16.69 -8.27
N ASN A 235 -18.61 -16.46 -9.46
CA ASN A 235 -18.29 -17.19 -10.69
C ASN A 235 -17.20 -16.52 -11.56
N LEU A 236 -16.44 -15.59 -11.02
CA LEU A 236 -15.34 -14.97 -11.73
C LEU A 236 -14.19 -15.95 -11.96
N SER A 237 -13.33 -15.64 -12.93
CA SER A 237 -12.05 -16.33 -13.09
C SER A 237 -11.20 -16.18 -11.83
N SER A 238 -10.28 -17.11 -11.57
CA SER A 238 -9.38 -17.04 -10.42
C SER A 238 -8.54 -15.76 -10.40
N LEU A 239 -8.15 -15.24 -11.57
CA LEU A 239 -7.44 -13.96 -11.67
C LEU A 239 -8.35 -12.78 -11.33
N ASP A 240 -9.59 -12.76 -11.80
CA ASP A 240 -10.52 -11.68 -11.42
C ASP A 240 -10.84 -11.72 -9.93
N GLN A 241 -10.94 -12.92 -9.33
CA GLN A 241 -11.18 -13.07 -7.89
C GLN A 241 -10.03 -12.48 -7.05
N ILE A 242 -8.77 -12.71 -7.43
CA ILE A 242 -7.63 -12.13 -6.71
C ILE A 242 -7.53 -10.61 -6.95
N PHE A 243 -7.87 -10.09 -8.14
CA PHE A 243 -7.94 -8.66 -8.39
C PHE A 243 -9.03 -7.99 -7.55
N LEU A 244 -10.20 -8.64 -7.42
CA LEU A 244 -11.27 -8.18 -6.54
C LEU A 244 -10.82 -8.15 -5.08
N ALA A 245 -10.12 -9.18 -4.61
CA ALA A 245 -9.62 -9.26 -3.24
C ALA A 245 -8.51 -8.23 -2.96
N ASP A 246 -7.60 -7.97 -3.91
CA ASP A 246 -6.55 -6.96 -3.77
C ASP A 246 -7.14 -5.53 -3.70
N TYR A 247 -8.16 -5.24 -4.51
CA TYR A 247 -8.84 -3.96 -4.49
C TYR A 247 -9.62 -3.74 -3.18
N ASN A 248 -10.51 -4.68 -2.84
CA ASN A 248 -11.34 -4.57 -1.63
C ASN A 248 -10.57 -4.80 -0.32
N GLY A 249 -9.35 -5.34 -0.40
CA GLY A 249 -8.48 -5.57 0.74
C GLY A 249 -7.64 -4.35 1.10
N LYS A 250 -6.34 -4.44 0.84
CA LYS A 250 -5.36 -3.42 1.26
C LYS A 250 -5.57 -2.06 0.60
N LEU A 251 -5.92 -2.00 -0.68
CA LEU A 251 -6.12 -0.71 -1.33
C LEU A 251 -7.23 0.07 -0.65
N MET A 252 -8.38 -0.55 -0.48
CA MET A 252 -9.57 0.12 0.05
C MET A 252 -9.51 0.34 1.57
N ASN A 253 -8.93 -0.61 2.33
CA ASN A 253 -9.01 -0.61 3.79
C ASN A 253 -7.69 -0.31 4.51
N ASN A 254 -6.59 -0.05 3.76
CA ASN A 254 -5.32 0.39 4.32
C ASN A 254 -4.81 1.62 3.57
N PHE A 255 -4.36 1.48 2.30
CA PHE A 255 -3.66 2.55 1.58
C PHE A 255 -4.53 3.79 1.40
N SER A 256 -5.75 3.64 0.86
CA SER A 256 -6.64 4.77 0.62
C SER A 256 -7.01 5.54 1.90
N PRO A 257 -7.51 4.92 2.98
CA PRO A 257 -7.86 5.66 4.20
C PRO A 257 -6.64 6.28 4.90
N ILE A 258 -5.48 5.64 4.87
CA ILE A 258 -4.23 6.19 5.44
C ILE A 258 -3.80 7.42 4.65
N ASN A 259 -3.68 7.28 3.32
CA ASN A 259 -3.23 8.37 2.45
C ASN A 259 -4.17 9.58 2.54
N ASN A 260 -5.48 9.33 2.59
CA ASN A 260 -6.47 10.41 2.74
C ASN A 260 -6.32 11.15 4.07
N LYS A 261 -6.25 10.44 5.21
CA LYS A 261 -6.08 11.07 6.53
C LYS A 261 -4.79 11.88 6.63
N ILE A 262 -3.71 11.39 6.02
CA ILE A 262 -2.43 12.11 5.98
C ILE A 262 -2.54 13.33 5.08
N ASN A 263 -3.15 13.22 3.88
CA ASN A 263 -3.35 14.34 2.98
C ASN A 263 -4.24 15.42 3.59
N ASP A 264 -5.33 15.03 4.25
CA ASP A 264 -6.23 15.96 4.96
C ASP A 264 -5.49 16.72 6.07
N TYR A 265 -4.64 16.03 6.84
CA TYR A 265 -3.83 16.67 7.88
C TYR A 265 -2.88 17.73 7.32
N PHE A 266 -2.26 17.49 6.16
CA PHE A 266 -1.39 18.43 5.48
C PHE A 266 -2.14 19.36 4.51
N GLU A 267 -3.48 19.31 4.46
CA GLU A 267 -4.30 20.09 3.53
C GLU A 267 -3.88 19.90 2.07
N LEU A 268 -3.63 18.66 1.68
CA LEU A 268 -3.21 18.30 0.34
C LEU A 268 -4.38 17.74 -0.48
N THR A 269 -4.58 18.27 -1.67
CA THR A 269 -5.51 17.71 -2.65
C THR A 269 -4.84 16.56 -3.40
N SER A 270 -5.41 15.36 -3.30
CA SER A 270 -4.91 14.17 -4.01
C SER A 270 -5.24 14.20 -5.50
N ILE A 271 -4.25 13.82 -6.31
CA ILE A 271 -4.40 13.59 -7.76
C ILE A 271 -3.95 12.17 -8.06
N THR A 272 -4.90 11.25 -8.15
CA THR A 272 -4.70 9.80 -8.34
C THR A 272 -5.44 9.33 -9.60
N PRO A 273 -4.95 9.64 -10.80
CA PRO A 273 -5.68 9.37 -12.05
C PRO A 273 -5.94 7.88 -12.29
N LEU A 274 -5.07 6.99 -11.78
CA LEU A 274 -5.24 5.55 -11.89
C LEU A 274 -6.33 4.98 -10.96
N LEU A 275 -6.80 5.77 -9.99
CA LEU A 275 -7.93 5.45 -9.10
C LEU A 275 -9.21 6.22 -9.47
N SER A 276 -9.28 6.81 -10.67
CA SER A 276 -10.54 7.41 -11.12
C SER A 276 -11.62 6.34 -11.29
N SER A 277 -12.84 6.64 -10.86
CA SER A 277 -13.97 5.70 -10.95
C SER A 277 -14.22 5.19 -12.37
N GLU A 278 -14.02 6.07 -13.37
CA GLU A 278 -14.14 5.71 -14.78
C GLU A 278 -13.07 4.70 -15.20
N LEU A 279 -11.81 4.87 -14.77
CA LEU A 279 -10.73 3.94 -15.10
C LEU A 279 -10.89 2.60 -14.37
N ILE A 280 -11.28 2.62 -13.10
CA ILE A 280 -11.58 1.40 -12.34
C ILE A 280 -12.70 0.62 -13.03
N SER A 281 -13.80 1.30 -13.37
CA SER A 281 -14.93 0.68 -14.07
C SER A 281 -14.52 0.07 -15.41
N TYR A 282 -13.70 0.76 -16.19
CA TYR A 282 -13.19 0.23 -17.46
C TYR A 282 -12.25 -0.96 -17.24
N ALA A 283 -11.29 -0.85 -16.34
CA ALA A 283 -10.29 -1.88 -16.11
C ALA A 283 -10.84 -3.17 -15.49
N THR A 284 -11.92 -3.11 -14.71
CA THR A 284 -12.59 -4.32 -14.18
C THR A 284 -13.27 -5.13 -15.28
N THR A 285 -13.74 -4.49 -16.37
CA THR A 285 -14.33 -5.20 -17.51
C THR A 285 -13.32 -5.81 -18.47
N LEU A 286 -12.03 -5.49 -18.36
CA LEU A 286 -11.01 -6.11 -19.22
C LEU A 286 -10.85 -7.60 -18.88
N ASP A 287 -10.57 -8.42 -19.91
CA ASP A 287 -10.14 -9.80 -19.68
C ASP A 287 -8.89 -9.81 -18.78
N PRO A 288 -8.83 -10.60 -17.71
CA PRO A 288 -7.70 -10.61 -16.78
C PRO A 288 -6.36 -10.92 -17.44
N ASN A 289 -6.33 -11.71 -18.53
CA ASN A 289 -5.12 -11.99 -19.30
C ASN A 289 -4.61 -10.77 -20.08
N GLN A 290 -5.45 -9.78 -20.29
CA GLN A 290 -5.03 -8.49 -20.88
C GLN A 290 -4.35 -7.57 -19.85
N LYS A 291 -4.48 -7.84 -18.58
CA LYS A 291 -3.82 -7.12 -17.48
C LYS A 291 -2.55 -7.83 -16.99
N TYR A 292 -2.61 -9.16 -16.92
CA TYR A 292 -1.51 -9.99 -16.43
C TYR A 292 -1.28 -11.21 -17.33
N SER A 293 -0.05 -11.43 -17.75
CA SER A 293 0.38 -12.63 -18.47
C SER A 293 0.99 -13.63 -17.52
N ASN A 294 0.29 -14.74 -17.25
CA ASN A 294 0.79 -15.79 -16.38
C ASN A 294 2.04 -16.50 -16.97
N THR A 295 2.08 -16.71 -18.28
CA THR A 295 3.21 -17.37 -18.98
C THR A 295 4.50 -16.56 -18.91
N LYS A 296 4.41 -15.24 -18.95
CA LYS A 296 5.56 -14.32 -18.89
C LYS A 296 5.78 -13.74 -17.48
N ASN A 297 4.86 -13.98 -16.58
CA ASN A 297 4.79 -13.36 -15.25
C ASN A 297 4.92 -11.82 -15.29
N ILE A 298 4.21 -11.18 -16.23
CA ILE A 298 4.25 -9.73 -16.45
C ILE A 298 2.84 -9.16 -16.21
N GLY A 299 2.75 -8.15 -15.34
CA GLY A 299 1.52 -7.42 -15.04
C GLY A 299 1.47 -6.04 -15.69
N LYS A 300 0.37 -5.32 -15.44
CA LYS A 300 0.16 -3.94 -15.94
C LYS A 300 0.32 -3.83 -17.46
N LEU A 301 -0.06 -4.86 -18.22
CA LEU A 301 0.18 -4.91 -19.66
C LEU A 301 -0.30 -3.65 -20.40
N PRO A 302 -1.51 -3.08 -20.14
CA PRO A 302 -1.94 -1.86 -20.80
C PRO A 302 -1.08 -0.64 -20.43
N LEU A 303 -0.66 -0.54 -19.15
CA LEU A 303 0.18 0.58 -18.70
C LEU A 303 1.60 0.49 -19.27
N GLN A 304 2.15 -0.71 -19.36
CA GLN A 304 3.45 -0.92 -20.01
C GLN A 304 3.40 -0.60 -21.50
N GLN A 305 2.30 -0.92 -22.20
CA GLN A 305 2.12 -0.55 -23.59
C GLN A 305 1.99 0.96 -23.78
N LEU A 306 1.35 1.67 -22.82
CA LEU A 306 1.33 3.14 -22.83
C LEU A 306 2.74 3.72 -22.66
N LEU A 307 3.56 3.19 -21.74
CA LEU A 307 4.96 3.61 -21.62
C LEU A 307 5.72 3.42 -22.93
N LYS A 308 5.57 2.25 -23.56
CA LYS A 308 6.20 1.96 -24.85
C LYS A 308 5.71 2.90 -25.95
N LYS A 309 4.41 3.20 -26.02
CA LYS A 309 3.82 4.17 -26.97
C LYS A 309 4.47 5.55 -26.86
N TYR A 310 4.95 5.91 -25.66
CA TYR A 310 5.61 7.18 -25.37
C TYR A 310 7.15 7.09 -25.32
N ASN A 311 7.75 5.95 -25.68
CA ASN A 311 9.19 5.69 -25.60
C ASN A 311 9.79 5.88 -24.19
N LEU A 312 9.02 5.54 -23.15
CA LEU A 312 9.42 5.69 -21.74
C LEU A 312 9.81 4.36 -21.08
N ASP A 313 9.64 3.25 -21.77
CA ASP A 313 9.90 1.89 -21.26
C ASP A 313 11.37 1.65 -20.92
N SER A 314 12.28 2.35 -21.59
CA SER A 314 13.73 2.28 -21.31
C SER A 314 14.14 3.06 -20.05
N LEU A 315 13.28 3.96 -19.54
CA LEU A 315 13.58 4.81 -18.38
C LEU A 315 13.23 4.14 -17.05
N ILE A 316 12.31 3.18 -17.05
CA ILE A 316 11.80 2.55 -15.83
C ILE A 316 12.65 1.36 -15.38
N LEU A 317 12.55 1.03 -14.09
CA LEU A 317 13.10 -0.21 -13.56
C LEU A 317 12.39 -1.44 -14.13
N LYS A 318 13.17 -2.43 -14.59
CA LYS A 318 12.61 -3.71 -15.07
C LYS A 318 12.01 -4.53 -13.94
N GLU A 319 12.60 -4.47 -12.75
CA GLU A 319 12.11 -5.16 -11.55
C GLU A 319 11.51 -4.13 -10.60
N LYS A 320 10.24 -4.34 -10.23
CA LYS A 320 9.54 -3.44 -9.33
C LYS A 320 9.98 -3.64 -7.88
N GLN A 321 10.29 -2.55 -7.20
CA GLN A 321 10.47 -2.54 -5.76
C GLN A 321 9.50 -1.57 -5.03
N GLY A 322 9.10 -0.48 -5.68
CA GLY A 322 8.19 0.54 -5.11
C GLY A 322 8.79 1.29 -3.93
N PHE A 323 8.03 2.17 -3.29
CA PHE A 323 8.43 2.82 -2.03
C PHE A 323 8.45 1.80 -0.89
N SER A 324 9.47 0.93 -0.87
CA SER A 324 9.57 -0.18 0.07
C SER A 324 10.86 -0.10 0.87
N VAL A 325 10.73 0.05 2.18
CA VAL A 325 11.87 -0.08 3.10
C VAL A 325 12.28 -1.56 3.18
N ASN A 326 13.59 -1.81 3.19
CA ASN A 326 14.09 -3.14 3.51
C ASN A 326 13.84 -3.42 5.00
N THR A 327 12.78 -4.16 5.27
CA THR A 327 12.27 -4.42 6.63
C THR A 327 13.32 -5.10 7.52
N LEU A 328 14.09 -6.05 6.97
CA LEU A 328 15.12 -6.75 7.72
C LEU A 328 16.31 -5.84 8.05
N ASN A 329 16.71 -4.97 7.14
CA ASN A 329 17.78 -4.01 7.40
C ASN A 329 17.32 -2.93 8.39
N LEU A 330 16.09 -2.44 8.27
CA LEU A 330 15.49 -1.53 9.26
C LEU A 330 15.44 -2.17 10.65
N TRP A 331 15.08 -3.46 10.73
CA TRP A 331 15.11 -4.21 12.00
C TRP A 331 16.50 -4.21 12.64
N LYS A 332 17.51 -4.54 11.86
CA LYS A 332 18.89 -4.62 12.36
C LYS A 332 19.48 -3.26 12.76
N SER A 333 19.15 -2.20 12.05
CA SER A 333 19.71 -0.85 12.31
C SER A 333 19.00 -0.13 13.47
N HIS A 334 17.68 -0.16 13.52
CA HIS A 334 16.88 0.62 14.48
C HIS A 334 15.75 -0.18 15.12
N GLY A 335 15.06 -0.99 14.33
CA GLY A 335 13.77 -1.55 14.68
C GLY A 335 13.80 -2.44 15.90
N GLN A 336 14.81 -3.34 16.03
CA GLN A 336 14.92 -4.25 17.17
C GLN A 336 15.11 -3.48 18.48
N LYS A 337 15.98 -2.48 18.49
CA LYS A 337 16.21 -1.63 19.67
C LYS A 337 14.93 -0.90 20.09
N ILE A 338 14.27 -0.27 19.11
CA ILE A 338 13.01 0.46 19.37
C ILE A 338 11.94 -0.49 19.89
N CYS A 339 11.74 -1.65 19.25
CA CYS A 339 10.77 -2.64 19.71
C CYS A 339 11.09 -3.15 21.12
N LYS A 340 12.36 -3.42 21.45
CA LYS A 340 12.76 -3.80 22.81
C LYS A 340 12.38 -2.72 23.81
N ASN A 341 12.69 -1.46 23.54
CA ASN A 341 12.43 -0.36 24.47
C ASN A 341 10.92 -0.19 24.77
N TYR A 342 10.04 -0.37 23.77
CA TYR A 342 8.61 -0.14 23.95
C TYR A 342 7.83 -1.39 24.33
N LEU A 343 8.29 -2.58 23.96
CA LEU A 343 7.60 -3.84 24.25
C LEU A 343 8.11 -4.55 25.50
N SER A 344 9.19 -4.07 26.16
CA SER A 344 9.63 -4.56 27.47
C SER A 344 8.77 -4.05 28.61
N ASP A 345 8.21 -2.84 28.47
CA ASP A 345 7.25 -2.18 29.39
C ASP A 345 5.98 -1.86 28.62
N SER A 346 5.29 -2.90 28.17
CA SER A 346 4.22 -2.78 27.18
C SER A 346 2.84 -2.72 27.82
N ARG A 347 2.09 -1.64 27.56
CA ARG A 347 0.72 -1.45 28.05
C ARG A 347 -0.27 -2.41 27.41
N ILE A 348 -0.04 -2.76 26.11
CA ILE A 348 -0.89 -3.76 25.45
C ILE A 348 -0.68 -5.18 26.02
N VAL A 349 0.47 -5.44 26.64
CA VAL A 349 0.73 -6.69 27.36
C VAL A 349 0.12 -6.65 28.76
N GLU A 350 0.37 -5.60 29.53
CA GLU A 350 -0.20 -5.41 30.88
C GLU A 350 -1.72 -5.54 30.85
N ASP A 351 -2.35 -4.99 29.83
CA ASP A 351 -3.80 -5.05 29.63
C ASP A 351 -4.29 -6.34 28.95
N ASN A 352 -3.42 -7.35 28.77
CA ASN A 352 -3.75 -8.65 28.20
C ASN A 352 -4.30 -8.64 26.74
N TRP A 353 -3.92 -7.66 25.93
CA TRP A 353 -4.18 -7.67 24.50
C TRP A 353 -3.20 -8.56 23.74
N ILE A 354 -1.94 -8.53 24.15
CA ILE A 354 -0.83 -9.25 23.53
C ILE A 354 -0.14 -10.14 24.56
N ASN A 355 0.37 -11.29 24.12
CA ASN A 355 1.02 -12.27 24.96
C ASN A 355 2.51 -11.94 25.13
N GLN A 356 2.95 -11.72 26.37
CA GLN A 356 4.35 -11.45 26.72
C GLN A 356 5.30 -12.61 26.34
N ASP A 357 4.86 -13.85 26.47
CA ASP A 357 5.71 -15.02 26.18
C ASP A 357 6.10 -15.05 24.70
N TRP A 358 5.19 -14.65 23.79
CA TRP A 358 5.50 -14.55 22.38
C TRP A 358 6.56 -13.49 22.11
N ILE A 359 6.43 -12.31 22.71
CA ILE A 359 7.42 -11.22 22.57
C ILE A 359 8.77 -11.71 23.09
N SER A 360 8.82 -12.25 24.31
CA SER A 360 10.06 -12.72 24.97
C SER A 360 10.78 -13.80 24.18
N LYS A 361 10.03 -14.69 23.54
CA LYS A 361 10.55 -15.79 22.72
C LYS A 361 11.32 -15.31 21.49
N TYR A 362 10.87 -14.22 20.86
CA TYR A 362 11.39 -13.81 19.54
C TYR A 362 12.19 -12.51 19.54
N ILE A 363 11.95 -11.56 20.46
CA ILE A 363 12.52 -10.20 20.41
C ILE A 363 14.07 -10.18 20.41
N ASN A 364 14.71 -11.18 20.97
CA ASN A 364 16.16 -11.28 21.08
C ASN A 364 16.81 -12.10 19.96
N GLN A 365 16.02 -12.68 19.05
CA GLN A 365 16.55 -13.48 17.96
C GLN A 365 17.16 -12.58 16.87
N ASN A 366 18.38 -12.90 16.44
CA ASN A 366 19.10 -12.11 15.44
C ASN A 366 18.65 -12.39 13.99
N ASN A 367 18.13 -13.59 13.71
CA ASN A 367 17.79 -14.06 12.36
C ASN A 367 16.29 -14.33 12.26
N LEU A 368 15.48 -13.31 12.52
CA LEU A 368 14.06 -13.39 12.32
C LEU A 368 13.70 -13.38 10.83
N ASP A 369 12.71 -14.19 10.45
CA ASP A 369 12.05 -14.07 9.19
C ASP A 369 11.33 -12.70 9.06
N VAL A 370 11.18 -12.23 7.83
CA VAL A 370 10.55 -10.93 7.54
C VAL A 370 9.11 -10.83 8.08
N SER A 371 8.39 -11.94 8.16
CA SER A 371 7.04 -11.98 8.73
C SER A 371 7.03 -11.66 10.24
N TYR A 372 7.98 -12.22 11.00
CA TYR A 372 8.14 -11.92 12.42
C TYR A 372 8.56 -10.47 12.66
N VAL A 373 9.49 -9.94 11.84
CA VAL A 373 9.89 -8.53 11.92
C VAL A 373 8.70 -7.61 11.65
N ASN A 374 7.92 -7.88 10.60
CA ASN A 374 6.68 -7.13 10.32
C ASN A 374 5.69 -7.21 11.49
N LYS A 375 5.63 -8.36 12.16
CA LYS A 375 4.78 -8.53 13.32
C LYS A 375 5.25 -7.66 14.48
N PHE A 376 6.55 -7.61 14.78
CA PHE A 376 7.08 -6.71 15.80
C PHE A 376 6.80 -5.25 15.49
N PHE A 377 6.92 -4.82 14.23
CA PHE A 377 6.55 -3.46 13.85
C PHE A 377 5.04 -3.20 13.98
N GLY A 378 4.20 -4.20 13.70
CA GLY A 378 2.77 -4.13 13.97
C GLY A 378 2.45 -3.98 15.46
N LEU A 379 3.13 -4.76 16.32
CA LEU A 379 2.99 -4.67 17.78
C LEU A 379 3.50 -3.32 18.30
N LEU A 380 4.62 -2.83 17.79
CA LEU A 380 5.14 -1.49 18.11
C LEU A 380 4.12 -0.40 17.75
N ALA A 381 3.53 -0.47 16.57
CA ALA A 381 2.51 0.49 16.15
C ALA A 381 1.27 0.43 17.04
N PHE A 382 0.85 -0.76 17.45
CA PHE A 382 -0.26 -0.93 18.39
C PHE A 382 0.08 -0.38 19.78
N GLU A 383 1.26 -0.62 20.31
CA GLU A 383 1.74 -0.08 21.58
C GLU A 383 1.77 1.46 21.55
N ILE A 384 2.32 2.06 20.48
CA ILE A 384 2.36 3.51 20.30
C ILE A 384 0.95 4.08 20.22
N TRP A 385 0.06 3.46 19.42
CA TRP A 385 -1.33 3.86 19.32
C TRP A 385 -2.03 3.78 20.68
N TYR A 386 -1.77 2.73 21.45
CA TYR A 386 -2.33 2.52 22.78
C TYR A 386 -1.87 3.60 23.75
N ARG A 387 -0.57 3.91 23.77
CA ARG A 387 -0.01 4.99 24.60
C ARG A 387 -0.49 6.37 24.19
N LEU A 388 -0.75 6.61 22.91
CA LEU A 388 -1.28 7.91 22.45
C LEU A 388 -2.75 8.11 22.82
N PHE A 389 -3.58 7.09 22.69
CA PHE A 389 -5.04 7.26 22.70
C PHE A 389 -5.76 6.62 23.88
N ILE A 390 -5.19 5.59 24.50
CA ILE A 390 -5.82 4.87 25.62
C ILE A 390 -5.22 5.35 26.94
N THR A 391 -3.93 5.10 27.18
CA THR A 391 -3.28 5.51 28.44
C THR A 391 -2.86 6.97 28.45
N LYS A 392 -2.71 7.59 27.28
CA LYS A 392 -2.28 9.00 27.10
C LYS A 392 -0.90 9.32 27.70
N GLU A 393 -0.03 8.33 27.76
CA GLU A 393 1.33 8.45 28.31
C GLU A 393 2.34 8.97 27.27
N MET A 394 1.99 8.98 25.98
CA MET A 394 2.86 9.38 24.90
C MET A 394 2.36 10.65 24.21
N LYS A 395 3.26 11.56 23.89
CA LYS A 395 2.98 12.72 23.05
C LYS A 395 3.17 12.37 21.57
N SER A 396 2.38 13.00 20.69
CA SER A 396 2.46 12.75 19.25
C SER A 396 3.78 13.19 18.61
N ASP A 397 4.53 14.09 19.23
CA ASP A 397 5.84 14.58 18.78
C ASP A 397 7.02 13.78 19.36
N THR A 398 6.75 12.70 20.08
CA THR A 398 7.79 11.77 20.55
C THR A 398 8.57 11.20 19.37
N ILE A 399 9.91 11.22 19.49
CA ILE A 399 10.85 10.71 18.49
C ILE A 399 11.37 9.34 18.93
N LEU A 400 11.28 8.35 18.04
CA LEU A 400 11.80 7.00 18.29
C LEU A 400 13.28 6.89 17.87
N ASN A 401 14.15 6.50 18.81
CA ASN A 401 15.61 6.38 18.61
C ASN A 401 16.14 4.99 18.94
#